data_efb0616bd80f232ac7cfc6e499ef30e4
#
_entry.id   efb0616bd80f232ac7cfc6e499ef30e4
#
_cell.length_a   1.000
_cell.length_b   1.000
_cell.length_c   1.000
_cell.angle_alpha   90.00
_cell.angle_beta   90.00
_cell.angle_gamma   90.00
#
_symmetry.space_group_name_H-M   'P 1'
#
loop_
_entity.id
_entity.type
_entity.pdbx_description
1 polymer ?
#
loop_
_entity_poly.entity_id
_entity_poly.type
_entity_poly.pdbx_seq_one_letter_code
_entity_poly.pdbx_strand_id
1 'polypeptide(L)'
;CKFYTIPDWIATRTHLDKQNNSRSLIVNNRTHEICVVDGASSSVWQMIVEGKTLEEIRHYAESMEYDPHELNGLLAEFIDADLISLEGKNNVGIGIGCTPPSAIDVELTDEETTEWIEIEAEYRQWCIENGYLFATFIETNYRCNERCVHCFNPGAAHQDHERPKRNRAELTFEELKKQIDDLFQLGVFRITLSGGEFFLRKDAFSIIEYIRSKKMDVELFTNGLLLNEDKATKLAALWPSEVGVSLYSANPIIHDQITRVPGSWEQTIGAIKRLVAKGITVKIKCALMK
;
A
#
# COMPACT_ATOMS: atom_id res chain seq x y z
N CYS A 1 7.12 -24.64 20.05
CA CYS A 1 6.66 -23.26 20.28
C CYS A 1 5.59 -22.94 19.24
N LYS A 2 4.46 -22.34 19.67
CA LYS A 2 3.43 -21.84 18.75
C LYS A 2 3.66 -20.35 18.57
N PHE A 3 3.53 -19.83 17.36
CA PHE A 3 3.59 -18.40 17.07
C PHE A 3 2.51 -18.03 16.07
N TYR A 4 2.18 -16.75 16.03
CA TYR A 4 1.26 -16.18 15.07
C TYR A 4 2.02 -15.68 13.86
N THR A 5 1.41 -15.80 12.69
CA THR A 5 1.92 -15.23 11.44
C THR A 5 0.99 -14.13 10.98
N ILE A 6 1.57 -13.07 10.45
CA ILE A 6 0.84 -11.95 9.86
C ILE A 6 0.75 -12.17 8.36
N PRO A 7 -0.46 -12.26 7.79
CA PRO A 7 -0.66 -12.43 6.35
C PRO A 7 -0.01 -11.31 5.52
N ASP A 8 0.25 -11.60 4.24
CA ASP A 8 0.92 -10.64 3.34
C ASP A 8 0.03 -9.46 2.94
N TRP A 9 -1.29 -9.60 3.06
CA TRP A 9 -2.24 -8.50 2.82
C TRP A 9 -2.33 -7.49 3.96
N ILE A 10 -1.72 -7.75 5.11
CA ILE A 10 -1.70 -6.81 6.23
C ILE A 10 -0.59 -5.78 6.05
N ALA A 11 -0.94 -4.50 6.20
CA ALA A 11 -0.01 -3.40 6.42
C ALA A 11 -0.18 -2.91 7.86
N THR A 12 0.92 -2.60 8.53
CA THR A 12 0.84 -2.17 9.92
C THR A 12 2.02 -1.29 10.33
N ARG A 13 1.80 -0.42 11.30
CA ARG A 13 2.82 0.40 11.93
C ARG A 13 2.48 0.68 13.37
N THR A 14 3.47 0.51 14.24
CA THR A 14 3.40 0.90 15.65
C THR A 14 4.22 2.16 15.88
N HIS A 15 3.66 3.12 16.61
CA HIS A 15 4.32 4.35 17.06
C HIS A 15 4.20 4.50 18.58
N LEU A 16 5.04 5.35 19.15
CA LEU A 16 4.95 5.74 20.56
C LEU A 16 4.48 7.18 20.69
N ASP A 17 3.59 7.45 21.63
CA ASP A 17 3.24 8.83 21.99
C ASP A 17 4.37 9.51 22.79
N LYS A 18 4.16 10.79 23.16
CA LYS A 18 5.11 11.55 23.96
C LYS A 18 5.27 11.02 25.39
N GLN A 19 4.37 10.18 25.87
CA GLN A 19 4.39 9.50 27.15
C GLN A 19 4.92 8.06 27.04
N ASN A 20 5.36 7.65 25.85
CA ASN A 20 5.88 6.32 25.53
C ASN A 20 4.82 5.19 25.53
N ASN A 21 3.53 5.55 25.37
CA ASN A 21 2.49 4.54 25.13
C ASN A 21 2.47 4.16 23.66
N SER A 22 2.31 2.86 23.38
CA SER A 22 2.27 2.35 22.02
C SER A 22 0.87 2.47 21.40
N ARG A 23 0.84 2.81 20.10
CA ARG A 23 -0.35 2.84 19.27
C ARG A 23 -0.05 2.22 17.92
N SER A 24 -0.84 1.24 17.50
CA SER A 24 -0.66 0.53 16.24
C SER A 24 -1.83 0.77 15.30
N LEU A 25 -1.50 1.10 14.04
CA LEU A 25 -2.42 1.05 12.92
C LEU A 25 -2.25 -0.30 12.21
N ILE A 26 -3.36 -0.92 11.90
CA ILE A 26 -3.43 -2.20 11.19
C ILE A 26 -4.43 -2.03 10.05
N VAL A 27 -3.99 -2.30 8.83
CA VAL A 27 -4.81 -2.22 7.62
C VAL A 27 -4.84 -3.57 6.94
N ASN A 28 -6.02 -4.12 6.80
CA ASN A 28 -6.26 -5.33 6.03
C ASN A 28 -6.55 -4.94 4.56
N ASN A 29 -5.53 -4.99 3.69
CA ASN A 29 -5.67 -4.62 2.28
C ASN A 29 -6.53 -5.62 1.47
N ARG A 30 -6.96 -6.73 2.07
CA ARG A 30 -7.86 -7.70 1.45
C ARG A 30 -9.33 -7.38 1.69
N THR A 31 -9.68 -6.95 2.91
CA THR A 31 -11.05 -6.58 3.31
C THR A 31 -11.26 -5.06 3.34
N HIS A 32 -10.19 -4.29 3.23
CA HIS A 32 -10.12 -2.83 3.39
C HIS A 32 -10.43 -2.31 4.81
N GLU A 33 -10.50 -3.20 5.78
CA GLU A 33 -10.73 -2.83 7.18
C GLU A 33 -9.51 -2.15 7.79
N ILE A 34 -9.77 -1.17 8.64
CA ILE A 34 -8.74 -0.42 9.38
C ILE A 34 -9.03 -0.58 10.86
N CYS A 35 -8.00 -0.95 11.61
CA CYS A 35 -8.05 -1.10 13.06
C CYS A 35 -6.93 -0.30 13.72
N VAL A 36 -7.24 0.37 14.82
CA VAL A 36 -6.27 1.01 15.69
C VAL A 36 -6.33 0.40 17.08
N VAL A 37 -5.19 -0.02 17.57
CA VAL A 37 -5.06 -0.59 18.94
C VAL A 37 -4.04 0.21 19.74
N ASP A 38 -4.33 0.41 21.01
CA ASP A 38 -3.56 1.24 21.93
C ASP A 38 -2.99 0.44 23.10
N GLY A 39 -2.00 0.99 23.78
CA GLY A 39 -1.47 0.51 25.05
C GLY A 39 -1.04 -0.96 25.02
N ALA A 40 -1.55 -1.77 25.94
CA ALA A 40 -1.18 -3.18 26.07
C ALA A 40 -1.53 -4.00 24.80
N SER A 41 -2.68 -3.74 24.19
CA SER A 41 -3.09 -4.38 22.94
C SER A 41 -2.14 -4.06 21.78
N SER A 42 -1.67 -2.82 21.68
CA SER A 42 -0.65 -2.42 20.71
C SER A 42 0.70 -3.10 20.98
N SER A 43 1.07 -3.26 22.25
CA SER A 43 2.30 -3.96 22.62
C SER A 43 2.23 -5.46 22.28
N VAL A 44 1.09 -6.09 22.53
CA VAL A 44 0.83 -7.49 22.11
C VAL A 44 0.92 -7.62 20.59
N TRP A 45 0.29 -6.69 19.86
CA TRP A 45 0.39 -6.65 18.40
C TRP A 45 1.83 -6.54 17.93
N GLN A 46 2.62 -5.63 18.50
CA GLN A 46 4.03 -5.45 18.16
C GLN A 46 4.84 -6.73 18.39
N MET A 47 4.60 -7.45 19.47
CA MET A 47 5.26 -8.73 19.73
C MET A 47 4.93 -9.77 18.65
N ILE A 48 3.69 -9.79 18.14
CA ILE A 48 3.28 -10.65 17.02
C ILE A 48 4.02 -10.26 15.75
N VAL A 49 4.13 -8.96 15.45
CA VAL A 49 4.89 -8.43 14.30
C VAL A 49 6.37 -8.83 14.38
N GLU A 50 6.94 -8.87 15.57
CA GLU A 50 8.33 -9.28 15.82
C GLU A 50 8.52 -10.81 15.81
N GLY A 51 7.47 -11.57 15.61
CA GLY A 51 7.50 -13.06 15.55
C GLY A 51 7.75 -13.72 16.90
N LYS A 52 7.34 -13.08 18.00
CA LYS A 52 7.42 -13.66 19.34
C LYS A 52 6.49 -14.88 19.48
N THR A 53 6.93 -15.84 20.28
CA THR A 53 6.12 -17.02 20.59
C THR A 53 4.92 -16.66 21.46
N LEU A 54 3.87 -17.49 21.40
CA LEU A 54 2.70 -17.34 22.27
C LEU A 54 3.07 -17.36 23.76
N GLU A 55 4.12 -18.08 24.13
CA GLU A 55 4.62 -18.17 25.51
C GLU A 55 5.26 -16.84 25.94
N GLU A 56 6.09 -16.23 25.08
CA GLU A 56 6.66 -14.90 25.33
C GLU A 56 5.58 -13.82 25.44
N ILE A 57 4.54 -13.87 24.58
CA ILE A 57 3.41 -12.94 24.62
C ILE A 57 2.64 -13.08 25.95
N ARG A 58 2.36 -14.31 26.39
CA ARG A 58 1.69 -14.55 27.67
C ARG A 58 2.51 -14.09 28.85
N HIS A 59 3.79 -14.38 28.87
CA HIS A 59 4.69 -13.93 29.95
C HIS A 59 4.77 -12.40 30.01
N TYR A 60 4.82 -11.72 28.86
CA TYR A 60 4.76 -10.26 28.81
C TYR A 60 3.42 -9.74 29.37
N ALA A 61 2.30 -10.29 28.94
CA ALA A 61 0.97 -9.90 29.41
C ALA A 61 0.83 -10.07 30.93
N GLU A 62 1.32 -11.19 31.48
CA GLU A 62 1.38 -11.43 32.92
C GLU A 62 2.23 -10.37 33.64
N SER A 63 3.38 -9.96 33.07
CA SER A 63 4.26 -8.94 33.65
C SER A 63 3.63 -7.54 33.67
N MET A 64 2.64 -7.30 32.80
CA MET A 64 1.88 -6.06 32.69
C MET A 64 0.53 -6.11 33.42
N GLU A 65 0.31 -7.17 34.22
CA GLU A 65 -0.95 -7.43 34.94
C GLU A 65 -2.18 -7.49 34.00
N TYR A 66 -1.96 -7.90 32.73
CA TYR A 66 -3.03 -8.05 31.74
C TYR A 66 -3.82 -9.32 32.01
N ASP A 67 -5.15 -9.20 32.06
CA ASP A 67 -6.00 -10.39 32.34
C ASP A 67 -5.83 -11.44 31.25
N PRO A 68 -5.53 -12.71 31.58
CA PRO A 68 -5.41 -13.79 30.61
C PRO A 68 -6.67 -14.02 29.76
N HIS A 69 -7.86 -13.70 30.26
CA HIS A 69 -9.11 -13.77 29.50
C HIS A 69 -9.19 -12.64 28.46
N GLU A 70 -8.80 -11.43 28.82
CA GLU A 70 -8.72 -10.30 27.89
C GLU A 70 -7.69 -10.55 26.79
N LEU A 71 -6.50 -11.07 27.13
CA LEU A 71 -5.50 -11.46 26.14
C LEU A 71 -6.05 -12.51 25.14
N ASN A 72 -6.71 -13.55 25.63
CA ASN A 72 -7.29 -14.58 24.75
C ASN A 72 -8.43 -13.99 23.88
N GLY A 73 -9.23 -13.08 24.43
CA GLY A 73 -10.26 -12.34 23.69
C GLY A 73 -9.64 -11.51 22.55
N LEU A 74 -8.63 -10.70 22.85
CA LEU A 74 -7.91 -9.89 21.86
C LEU A 74 -7.30 -10.75 20.72
N LEU A 75 -6.66 -11.87 21.08
CA LEU A 75 -6.08 -12.78 20.08
C LEU A 75 -7.16 -13.45 19.22
N ALA A 76 -8.33 -13.74 19.79
CA ALA A 76 -9.46 -14.27 19.03
C ALA A 76 -10.02 -13.22 18.07
N GLU A 77 -10.17 -11.96 18.49
CA GLU A 77 -10.58 -10.86 17.63
C GLU A 77 -9.61 -10.66 16.46
N PHE A 78 -8.29 -10.69 16.69
CA PHE A 78 -7.31 -10.62 15.61
C PHE A 78 -7.39 -11.80 14.62
N ILE A 79 -7.73 -13.01 15.09
CA ILE A 79 -7.95 -14.17 14.22
C ILE A 79 -9.24 -14.00 13.41
N ASP A 80 -10.32 -13.60 14.04
CA ASP A 80 -11.64 -13.44 13.41
C ASP A 80 -11.64 -12.34 12.37
N ALA A 81 -10.86 -11.26 12.60
CA ALA A 81 -10.63 -10.17 11.65
C ALA A 81 -9.57 -10.52 10.56
N ASP A 82 -9.09 -11.78 10.48
CA ASP A 82 -8.09 -12.22 9.50
C ASP A 82 -6.78 -11.41 9.54
N LEU A 83 -6.43 -10.88 10.71
CA LEU A 83 -5.19 -10.11 10.92
C LEU A 83 -4.00 -11.00 11.25
N ILE A 84 -4.25 -12.16 11.88
CA ILE A 84 -3.22 -13.14 12.25
C ILE A 84 -3.72 -14.57 12.03
N SER A 85 -2.78 -15.50 11.85
CA SER A 85 -3.07 -16.94 11.86
C SER A 85 -2.12 -17.67 12.81
N LEU A 86 -2.61 -18.72 13.47
CA LEU A 86 -1.78 -19.56 14.34
C LEU A 86 -1.06 -20.63 13.50
N GLU A 87 0.27 -20.68 13.56
CA GLU A 87 1.03 -21.76 12.92
C GLU A 87 0.64 -23.15 13.44
N GLY A 88 0.35 -24.07 12.49
CA GLY A 88 -0.07 -25.45 12.80
C GLY A 88 -1.54 -25.77 12.50
N LYS A 89 -2.39 -24.81 12.17
CA LYS A 89 -3.63 -25.06 11.41
C LYS A 89 -3.30 -24.82 9.94
N ASN A 90 -3.41 -25.87 9.14
CA ASN A 90 -3.12 -25.89 7.71
C ASN A 90 -3.62 -24.63 7.00
N ASN A 91 -2.84 -23.56 7.05
CA ASN A 91 -2.79 -22.70 5.90
C ASN A 91 -2.14 -23.55 4.83
N VAL A 92 -2.93 -24.07 3.93
CA VAL A 92 -2.44 -24.56 2.65
C VAL A 92 -1.51 -23.45 2.19
N GLY A 93 -0.19 -23.75 2.28
CA GLY A 93 0.82 -22.82 1.81
C GLY A 93 0.41 -22.44 0.42
N ILE A 94 0.06 -21.19 0.26
CA ILE A 94 -0.13 -20.62 -1.04
C ILE A 94 1.28 -20.47 -1.59
N GLY A 95 1.81 -21.59 -2.08
CA GLY A 95 2.90 -21.59 -3.01
C GLY A 95 2.53 -20.63 -4.13
N ILE A 96 3.51 -19.97 -4.68
CA ILE A 96 3.46 -19.16 -5.90
C ILE A 96 2.44 -19.77 -6.88
N GLY A 97 1.16 -19.40 -6.79
CA GLY A 97 0.05 -20.03 -7.50
C GLY A 97 -1.32 -19.65 -6.94
N CYS A 98 -1.42 -18.72 -6.02
CA CYS A 98 -2.71 -18.17 -5.65
C CYS A 98 -3.29 -17.38 -6.82
N THR A 99 -4.35 -17.94 -7.39
CA THR A 99 -5.39 -17.08 -7.94
C THR A 99 -5.81 -16.17 -6.79
N PRO A 100 -5.69 -14.83 -6.93
CA PRO A 100 -6.32 -13.93 -5.99
C PRO A 100 -7.77 -14.39 -5.84
N PRO A 101 -8.34 -14.43 -4.64
CA PRO A 101 -9.75 -14.72 -4.50
C PRO A 101 -10.47 -13.85 -5.51
N SER A 102 -11.36 -14.47 -6.32
CA SER A 102 -12.32 -13.73 -7.14
C SER A 102 -12.82 -12.59 -6.26
N ALA A 103 -12.81 -11.38 -6.80
CA ALA A 103 -13.24 -10.18 -6.10
C ALA A 103 -14.33 -10.57 -5.09
N ILE A 104 -14.01 -10.47 -3.82
CA ILE A 104 -15.07 -10.58 -2.81
C ILE A 104 -15.90 -9.35 -3.16
N ASP A 105 -17.13 -9.56 -3.61
CA ASP A 105 -18.13 -8.48 -3.71
C ASP A 105 -18.41 -8.00 -2.27
N VAL A 106 -17.45 -7.31 -1.68
CA VAL A 106 -17.68 -6.51 -0.50
C VAL A 106 -18.31 -5.24 -1.05
N GLU A 107 -19.62 -5.26 -1.18
CA GLU A 107 -20.39 -4.02 -1.27
C GLU A 107 -20.25 -3.32 0.09
N LEU A 108 -19.18 -2.54 0.21
CA LEU A 108 -19.02 -1.64 1.35
C LEU A 108 -20.18 -0.65 1.32
N THR A 109 -20.89 -0.55 2.41
CA THR A 109 -21.87 0.50 2.59
C THR A 109 -21.14 1.86 2.66
N ASP A 110 -21.81 2.93 2.24
CA ASP A 110 -21.27 4.30 2.36
C ASP A 110 -20.90 4.62 3.83
N GLU A 111 -21.55 4.00 4.78
CA GLU A 111 -21.36 4.16 6.22
C GLU A 111 -20.03 3.52 6.67
N GLU A 112 -19.73 2.27 6.29
CA GLU A 112 -18.48 1.57 6.59
C GLU A 112 -17.28 2.26 5.93
N THR A 113 -17.43 2.71 4.69
CA THR A 113 -16.36 3.47 4.00
C THR A 113 -16.07 4.78 4.71
N THR A 114 -17.08 5.45 5.24
CA THR A 114 -16.95 6.71 5.98
C THR A 114 -16.23 6.48 7.30
N GLU A 115 -16.58 5.45 8.05
CA GLU A 115 -15.95 5.09 9.33
C GLU A 115 -14.45 4.83 9.17
N TRP A 116 -14.03 4.09 8.15
CA TRP A 116 -12.61 3.81 7.92
C TRP A 116 -11.81 5.06 7.53
N ILE A 117 -12.40 5.95 6.74
CA ILE A 117 -11.79 7.23 6.40
C ILE A 117 -11.57 8.08 7.67
N GLU A 118 -12.52 8.07 8.59
CA GLU A 118 -12.43 8.78 9.85
C GLU A 118 -11.33 8.19 10.75
N ILE A 119 -11.29 6.87 10.93
CA ILE A 119 -10.25 6.17 11.70
C ILE A 119 -8.83 6.50 11.16
N GLU A 120 -8.64 6.42 9.84
CA GLU A 120 -7.36 6.77 9.25
C GLU A 120 -7.02 8.26 9.45
N ALA A 121 -7.99 9.15 9.32
CA ALA A 121 -7.80 10.58 9.49
C ALA A 121 -7.41 10.93 10.94
N GLU A 122 -8.06 10.31 11.92
CA GLU A 122 -7.73 10.47 13.34
C GLU A 122 -6.32 9.95 13.65
N TYR A 123 -5.95 8.78 13.15
CA TYR A 123 -4.61 8.24 13.33
C TYR A 123 -3.54 9.13 12.68
N ARG A 124 -3.81 9.65 11.49
CA ARG A 124 -2.93 10.59 10.78
C ARG A 124 -2.72 11.88 11.60
N GLN A 125 -3.80 12.42 12.15
CA GLN A 125 -3.73 13.60 13.01
C GLN A 125 -2.90 13.32 14.27
N TRP A 126 -3.11 12.18 14.89
CA TRP A 126 -2.32 11.74 16.05
C TRP A 126 -0.82 11.59 15.69
N CYS A 127 -0.49 11.05 14.53
CA CYS A 127 0.90 10.99 14.04
C CYS A 127 1.53 12.39 13.96
N ILE A 128 0.81 13.36 13.38
CA ILE A 128 1.28 14.76 13.28
C ILE A 128 1.57 15.34 14.66
N GLU A 129 0.67 15.15 15.61
CA GLU A 129 0.80 15.65 16.98
C GLU A 129 1.97 15.03 17.76
N ASN A 130 2.35 13.80 17.40
CA ASN A 130 3.46 13.08 18.00
C ASN A 130 4.76 13.15 17.19
N GLY A 131 4.77 13.89 16.06
CA GLY A 131 5.97 14.16 15.28
C GLY A 131 6.35 13.06 14.28
N TYR A 132 5.40 12.22 13.89
CA TYR A 132 5.61 11.17 12.89
C TYR A 132 5.16 11.57 11.49
N LEU A 133 5.83 11.03 10.47
CA LEU A 133 5.40 11.09 9.09
C LEU A 133 4.48 9.90 8.79
N PHE A 134 3.21 10.16 8.49
CA PHE A 134 2.25 9.10 8.16
C PHE A 134 2.48 8.52 6.76
N ALA A 135 2.61 9.39 5.76
CA ALA A 135 2.72 9.00 4.38
C ALA A 135 3.74 9.85 3.61
N THR A 136 4.30 9.28 2.55
CA THR A 136 5.20 9.97 1.64
C THR A 136 4.89 9.63 0.20
N PHE A 137 5.24 10.56 -0.71
CA PHE A 137 5.12 10.41 -2.15
C PHE A 137 6.52 10.37 -2.77
N ILE A 138 6.82 9.34 -3.57
CA ILE A 138 8.11 9.17 -4.21
C ILE A 138 7.96 9.14 -5.73
N GLU A 139 8.54 10.12 -6.40
CA GLU A 139 8.75 10.09 -7.85
C GLU A 139 10.03 9.30 -8.16
N THR A 140 9.86 8.06 -8.63
CA THR A 140 10.95 7.10 -8.78
C THR A 140 11.75 7.28 -10.08
N ASN A 141 11.16 7.91 -11.07
CA ASN A 141 11.77 8.20 -12.37
C ASN A 141 11.07 9.37 -13.08
N TYR A 142 11.70 9.90 -14.12
CA TYR A 142 11.13 10.94 -14.97
C TYR A 142 10.76 10.46 -16.38
N ARG A 143 11.05 9.20 -16.70
CA ARG A 143 10.68 8.61 -17.99
C ARG A 143 9.20 8.31 -18.01
N CYS A 144 8.53 8.60 -19.14
CA CYS A 144 7.14 8.26 -19.36
C CYS A 144 6.93 7.78 -20.80
N ASN A 145 5.98 6.90 -21.00
CA ASN A 145 5.52 6.43 -22.30
C ASN A 145 4.35 7.26 -22.86
N GLU A 146 3.90 8.27 -22.11
CA GLU A 146 2.98 9.31 -22.55
C GLU A 146 3.65 10.69 -22.61
N ARG A 147 2.94 11.66 -23.23
CA ARG A 147 3.40 13.05 -23.42
C ARG A 147 2.28 14.03 -23.14
N CYS A 148 1.61 13.83 -22.01
CA CYS A 148 0.41 14.57 -21.64
C CYS A 148 0.60 16.07 -21.71
N VAL A 149 -0.38 16.78 -22.28
CA VAL A 149 -0.32 18.25 -22.51
C VAL A 149 -0.18 19.05 -21.21
N HIS A 150 -0.67 18.54 -20.10
CA HIS A 150 -0.65 19.15 -18.76
C HIS A 150 0.48 18.65 -17.86
N CYS A 151 1.37 17.78 -18.39
CA CYS A 151 2.38 17.14 -17.55
C CYS A 151 3.33 18.18 -16.96
N PHE A 152 3.43 18.19 -15.62
CA PHE A 152 4.38 19.05 -14.90
C PHE A 152 5.80 18.45 -14.86
N ASN A 153 5.95 17.19 -15.23
CA ASN A 153 7.24 16.51 -15.23
C ASN A 153 8.10 16.99 -16.41
N PRO A 154 9.22 17.68 -16.15
CA PRO A 154 10.03 18.27 -17.21
C PRO A 154 10.68 17.26 -18.16
N GLY A 155 10.71 15.97 -17.79
CA GLY A 155 11.25 14.90 -18.61
C GLY A 155 10.30 14.39 -19.69
N ALA A 156 9.00 14.52 -19.50
CA ALA A 156 7.97 13.96 -20.38
C ALA A 156 7.37 14.97 -21.35
N ALA A 157 7.13 16.21 -20.91
CA ALA A 157 6.30 17.19 -21.62
C ALA A 157 7.01 17.99 -22.72
N HIS A 158 8.33 18.11 -22.72
CA HIS A 158 9.04 19.09 -23.55
C HIS A 158 10.07 18.45 -24.49
N GLN A 159 9.59 17.73 -25.51
CA GLN A 159 10.50 17.23 -26.58
C GLN A 159 10.89 18.29 -27.59
N ASP A 160 10.22 19.46 -27.61
CA ASP A 160 10.46 20.51 -28.61
C ASP A 160 11.35 21.65 -28.13
N HIS A 161 11.68 21.74 -26.86
CA HIS A 161 12.62 22.71 -26.31
C HIS A 161 13.68 21.99 -25.50
N GLU A 162 14.92 22.40 -25.66
CA GLU A 162 16.13 21.86 -25.05
C GLU A 162 15.87 21.33 -23.62
N ARG A 163 15.81 20.00 -23.50
CA ARG A 163 15.77 19.36 -22.18
C ARG A 163 16.88 19.97 -21.37
N PRO A 164 16.63 20.53 -20.18
CA PRO A 164 17.73 20.68 -19.26
C PRO A 164 18.31 19.29 -19.12
N LYS A 165 19.55 19.11 -19.57
CA LYS A 165 20.32 17.87 -19.35
C LYS A 165 20.51 17.73 -17.85
N ARG A 166 19.43 17.38 -17.13
CA ARG A 166 19.55 16.85 -15.79
C ARG A 166 20.09 15.44 -15.95
N ASN A 167 21.40 15.37 -16.04
CA ASN A 167 22.21 14.15 -15.98
C ASN A 167 22.13 13.51 -14.58
N ARG A 168 20.95 13.56 -13.95
CA ARG A 168 20.71 12.80 -12.72
C ARG A 168 20.27 11.41 -13.16
N ALA A 169 21.16 10.44 -12.95
CA ALA A 169 20.81 9.05 -13.02
C ALA A 169 19.59 8.79 -12.10
N GLU A 170 18.64 7.99 -12.56
CA GLU A 170 17.59 7.48 -11.69
C GLU A 170 18.24 6.71 -10.53
N LEU A 171 17.67 6.80 -9.34
CA LEU A 171 18.16 6.02 -8.20
C LEU A 171 18.10 4.54 -8.54
N THR A 172 19.17 3.85 -8.21
CA THR A 172 19.24 2.39 -8.27
C THR A 172 18.29 1.76 -7.25
N PHE A 173 18.02 0.47 -7.39
CA PHE A 173 17.20 -0.27 -6.43
C PHE A 173 17.81 -0.19 -5.02
N GLU A 174 19.12 -0.34 -4.88
CA GLU A 174 19.79 -0.29 -3.57
C GLU A 174 19.73 1.11 -2.92
N GLU A 175 19.82 2.17 -3.71
CA GLU A 175 19.64 3.53 -3.21
C GLU A 175 18.19 3.79 -2.77
N LEU A 176 17.20 3.28 -3.52
CA LEU A 176 15.79 3.36 -3.12
C LEU A 176 15.50 2.54 -1.87
N LYS A 177 16.07 1.35 -1.74
CA LYS A 177 15.96 0.55 -0.51
C LYS A 177 16.42 1.32 0.71
N LYS A 178 17.60 1.96 0.62
CA LYS A 178 18.10 2.79 1.71
C LYS A 178 17.14 3.92 2.07
N GLN A 179 16.57 4.61 1.07
CA GLN A 179 15.58 5.66 1.33
C GLN A 179 14.31 5.10 1.97
N ILE A 180 13.85 3.92 1.54
CA ILE A 180 12.69 3.24 2.15
C ILE A 180 13.01 2.87 3.60
N ASP A 181 14.24 2.41 3.89
CA ASP A 181 14.68 2.13 5.26
C ASP A 181 14.69 3.38 6.13
N ASP A 182 15.21 4.49 5.61
CA ASP A 182 15.22 5.77 6.32
C ASP A 182 13.78 6.25 6.60
N LEU A 183 12.88 6.16 5.62
CA LEU A 183 11.46 6.48 5.78
C LEU A 183 10.78 5.56 6.80
N PHE A 184 11.09 4.28 6.77
CA PHE A 184 10.61 3.33 7.77
C PHE A 184 11.07 3.72 9.18
N GLN A 185 12.32 4.12 9.37
CA GLN A 185 12.81 4.60 10.68
C GLN A 185 12.12 5.89 11.13
N LEU A 186 11.74 6.77 10.19
CA LEU A 186 10.98 7.99 10.48
C LEU A 186 9.49 7.74 10.79
N GLY A 187 9.04 6.48 10.80
CA GLY A 187 7.67 6.12 11.15
C GLY A 187 6.69 6.15 9.98
N VAL A 188 7.15 6.27 8.73
CA VAL A 188 6.24 6.27 7.58
C VAL A 188 5.49 4.94 7.50
N PHE A 189 4.16 5.03 7.43
CA PHE A 189 3.28 3.88 7.22
C PHE A 189 3.03 3.62 5.73
N ARG A 190 2.72 4.69 4.95
CA ARG A 190 2.31 4.57 3.54
C ARG A 190 3.30 5.23 2.59
N ILE A 191 3.64 4.53 1.50
CA ILE A 191 4.43 5.08 0.39
C ILE A 191 3.58 5.08 -0.87
N THR A 192 3.38 6.26 -1.46
CA THR A 192 2.79 6.40 -2.79
C THR A 192 3.92 6.45 -3.82
N LEU A 193 3.98 5.46 -4.70
CA LEU A 193 4.97 5.37 -5.77
C LEU A 193 4.43 5.98 -7.06
N SER A 194 5.22 6.85 -7.65
CA SER A 194 4.90 7.55 -8.90
C SER A 194 6.17 7.85 -9.71
N GLY A 195 6.07 8.82 -10.62
CA GLY A 195 7.16 9.31 -11.45
C GLY A 195 6.63 9.84 -12.77
N GLY A 196 7.38 9.66 -13.86
CA GLY A 196 6.81 9.75 -15.19
C GLY A 196 5.83 8.61 -15.40
N GLU A 197 6.35 7.39 -15.53
CA GLU A 197 5.58 6.15 -15.42
C GLU A 197 6.39 5.13 -14.61
N PHE A 198 5.84 4.73 -13.48
CA PHE A 198 6.53 3.86 -12.53
C PHE A 198 6.91 2.50 -13.14
N PHE A 199 6.02 1.88 -13.93
CA PHE A 199 6.25 0.56 -14.52
C PHE A 199 7.23 0.54 -15.71
N LEU A 200 7.83 1.68 -16.06
CA LEU A 200 8.99 1.72 -16.94
C LEU A 200 10.29 1.30 -16.23
N ARG A 201 10.29 1.28 -14.91
CA ARG A 201 11.39 0.72 -14.13
C ARG A 201 11.40 -0.81 -14.24
N LYS A 202 12.58 -1.39 -14.46
CA LYS A 202 12.73 -2.86 -14.53
C LYS A 202 12.57 -3.52 -13.16
N ASP A 203 12.87 -2.78 -12.11
CA ASP A 203 12.83 -3.17 -10.70
C ASP A 203 11.52 -2.74 -9.98
N ALA A 204 10.51 -2.29 -10.72
CA ALA A 204 9.25 -1.78 -10.16
C ALA A 204 8.61 -2.75 -9.14
N PHE A 205 8.49 -4.02 -9.49
CA PHE A 205 7.92 -5.02 -8.60
C PHE A 205 8.79 -5.29 -7.36
N SER A 206 10.11 -5.35 -7.53
CA SER A 206 11.03 -5.54 -6.40
C SER A 206 10.99 -4.38 -5.40
N ILE A 207 10.72 -3.15 -5.87
CA ILE A 207 10.51 -2.00 -4.98
C ILE A 207 9.23 -2.20 -4.16
N ILE A 208 8.11 -2.59 -4.79
CA ILE A 208 6.85 -2.85 -4.09
C ILE A 208 7.04 -3.99 -3.08
N GLU A 209 7.64 -5.11 -3.49
CA GLU A 209 7.97 -6.26 -2.64
C GLU A 209 8.76 -5.84 -1.41
N TYR A 210 9.77 -4.97 -1.60
CA TYR A 210 10.60 -4.50 -0.51
C TYR A 210 9.81 -3.64 0.51
N ILE A 211 8.97 -2.74 0.04
CA ILE A 211 8.09 -1.93 0.90
C ILE A 211 7.13 -2.86 1.67
N ARG A 212 6.49 -3.80 0.98
CA ARG A 212 5.55 -4.75 1.59
C ARG A 212 6.24 -5.71 2.57
N SER A 213 7.50 -6.08 2.35
CA SER A 213 8.27 -6.91 3.30
C SER A 213 8.45 -6.24 4.66
N LYS A 214 8.33 -4.92 4.73
CA LYS A 214 8.34 -4.13 5.97
C LYS A 214 6.94 -3.91 6.55
N LYS A 215 5.90 -4.55 5.99
CA LYS A 215 4.50 -4.34 6.33
C LYS A 215 4.02 -2.89 6.16
N MET A 216 4.75 -2.07 5.39
CA MET A 216 4.31 -0.74 5.00
C MET A 216 3.23 -0.84 3.93
N ASP A 217 2.34 0.15 3.89
CA ASP A 217 1.30 0.26 2.89
C ASP A 217 1.83 0.89 1.59
N VAL A 218 1.27 0.48 0.45
CA VAL A 218 1.70 0.94 -0.89
C VAL A 218 0.51 1.41 -1.70
N GLU A 219 0.59 2.64 -2.14
CA GLU A 219 -0.23 3.19 -3.21
C GLU A 219 0.61 3.38 -4.48
N LEU A 220 -0.02 3.31 -5.63
CA LEU A 220 0.64 3.46 -6.92
C LEU A 220 -0.09 4.47 -7.81
N PHE A 221 0.68 5.30 -8.54
CA PHE A 221 0.14 6.12 -9.62
C PHE A 221 0.74 5.67 -10.95
N THR A 222 -0.12 5.43 -11.94
CA THR A 222 0.25 4.93 -13.25
C THR A 222 -0.72 5.44 -14.34
N ASN A 223 -0.26 5.47 -15.58
CA ASN A 223 -1.13 5.67 -16.74
C ASN A 223 -1.80 4.37 -17.22
N GLY A 224 -1.38 3.22 -16.69
CA GLY A 224 -1.97 1.92 -16.96
C GLY A 224 -1.49 1.21 -18.25
N LEU A 225 -0.82 1.91 -19.17
CA LEU A 225 -0.47 1.35 -20.50
C LEU A 225 0.40 0.10 -20.43
N LEU A 226 1.19 -0.06 -19.37
CA LEU A 226 2.10 -1.19 -19.20
C LEU A 226 1.51 -2.32 -18.36
N LEU A 227 0.30 -2.17 -17.82
CA LEU A 227 -0.35 -3.14 -16.95
C LEU A 227 -1.14 -4.18 -17.78
N ASN A 228 -0.41 -5.13 -18.35
CA ASN A 228 -0.98 -6.33 -18.97
C ASN A 228 -1.47 -7.32 -17.89
N GLU A 229 -2.03 -8.47 -18.31
CA GLU A 229 -2.59 -9.48 -17.41
C GLU A 229 -1.57 -10.01 -16.39
N ASP A 230 -0.35 -10.33 -16.83
CA ASP A 230 0.72 -10.86 -15.97
C ASP A 230 1.13 -9.84 -14.91
N LYS A 231 1.29 -8.57 -15.28
CA LYS A 231 1.65 -7.50 -14.35
C LYS A 231 0.52 -7.20 -13.38
N ALA A 232 -0.73 -7.20 -13.83
CA ALA A 232 -1.88 -7.01 -12.97
C ALA A 232 -1.99 -8.14 -11.94
N THR A 233 -1.73 -9.40 -12.34
CA THR A 233 -1.69 -10.56 -11.43
C THR A 233 -0.57 -10.45 -10.41
N LYS A 234 0.64 -10.06 -10.83
CA LYS A 234 1.76 -9.83 -9.90
C LYS A 234 1.46 -8.70 -8.93
N LEU A 235 0.83 -7.63 -9.41
CA LEU A 235 0.49 -6.49 -8.56
C LEU A 235 -0.56 -6.86 -7.51
N ALA A 236 -1.58 -7.62 -7.89
CA ALA A 236 -2.60 -8.11 -6.97
C ALA A 236 -2.00 -8.96 -5.83
N ALA A 237 -1.00 -9.80 -6.13
CA ALA A 237 -0.30 -10.60 -5.14
C ALA A 237 0.53 -9.78 -4.13
N LEU A 238 0.77 -8.50 -4.41
CA LEU A 238 1.51 -7.57 -3.52
C LEU A 238 0.60 -6.69 -2.67
N TRP A 239 -0.72 -6.80 -2.86
CA TRP A 239 -1.74 -6.14 -2.04
C TRP A 239 -1.52 -4.62 -1.87
N PRO A 240 -1.42 -3.84 -2.95
CA PRO A 240 -1.45 -2.38 -2.83
C PRO A 240 -2.82 -1.95 -2.29
N SER A 241 -2.86 -0.95 -1.42
CA SER A 241 -4.12 -0.41 -0.91
C SER A 241 -4.93 0.30 -1.99
N GLU A 242 -4.24 0.99 -2.91
CA GLU A 242 -4.87 1.72 -4.00
C GLU A 242 -3.97 1.80 -5.23
N VAL A 243 -4.57 1.74 -6.43
CA VAL A 243 -3.90 2.09 -7.68
C VAL A 243 -4.62 3.26 -8.32
N GLY A 244 -3.99 4.43 -8.29
CA GLY A 244 -4.45 5.63 -8.99
C GLY A 244 -4.12 5.56 -10.47
N VAL A 245 -5.14 5.46 -11.33
CA VAL A 245 -4.96 5.38 -12.78
C VAL A 245 -5.36 6.69 -13.44
N SER A 246 -4.46 7.22 -14.28
CA SER A 246 -4.69 8.47 -15.02
C SER A 246 -5.69 8.26 -16.15
N LEU A 247 -6.89 8.87 -16.05
CA LEU A 247 -7.90 8.83 -17.10
C LEU A 247 -8.51 10.23 -17.24
N TYR A 248 -8.26 10.89 -18.37
CA TYR A 248 -8.57 12.31 -18.55
C TYR A 248 -9.90 12.60 -19.25
N SER A 249 -10.52 11.58 -19.85
CA SER A 249 -11.84 11.70 -20.48
C SER A 249 -12.49 10.33 -20.64
N ALA A 250 -13.82 10.29 -20.58
CA ALA A 250 -14.59 9.13 -21.02
C ALA A 250 -14.59 8.98 -22.56
N ASN A 251 -14.27 10.06 -23.30
CA ASN A 251 -14.15 10.05 -24.75
C ASN A 251 -12.72 9.65 -25.16
N PRO A 252 -12.57 8.54 -25.94
CA PRO A 252 -11.25 8.06 -26.37
C PRO A 252 -10.43 9.11 -27.10
N ILE A 253 -11.06 9.86 -28.01
CA ILE A 253 -10.37 10.87 -28.85
C ILE A 253 -9.79 11.97 -27.96
N ILE A 254 -10.57 12.46 -27.00
CA ILE A 254 -10.12 13.51 -26.08
C ILE A 254 -8.99 13.01 -25.18
N HIS A 255 -9.12 11.80 -24.64
CA HIS A 255 -8.07 11.23 -23.82
C HIS A 255 -6.75 11.10 -24.60
N ASP A 256 -6.81 10.51 -25.80
CA ASP A 256 -5.63 10.31 -26.66
C ASP A 256 -4.98 11.63 -27.10
N GLN A 257 -5.78 12.69 -27.31
CA GLN A 257 -5.27 14.03 -27.57
C GLN A 257 -4.54 14.62 -26.36
N ILE A 258 -5.03 14.35 -25.15
CA ILE A 258 -4.40 14.83 -23.91
C ILE A 258 -3.08 14.09 -23.65
N THR A 259 -3.08 12.78 -23.77
CA THR A 259 -1.89 11.92 -23.56
C THR A 259 -0.90 12.02 -24.73
N ARG A 260 -1.35 12.44 -25.91
CA ARG A 260 -0.62 12.44 -27.19
C ARG A 260 -0.16 11.02 -27.60
N VAL A 261 -0.91 10.01 -27.21
CA VAL A 261 -0.66 8.60 -27.55
C VAL A 261 -1.95 7.98 -28.11
N PRO A 262 -2.05 7.77 -29.42
CA PRO A 262 -3.20 7.10 -30.02
C PRO A 262 -3.42 5.70 -29.41
N GLY A 263 -4.66 5.40 -29.04
CA GLY A 263 -5.05 4.12 -28.43
C GLY A 263 -4.69 4.01 -26.93
N SER A 264 -4.22 5.08 -26.29
CA SER A 264 -3.94 5.08 -24.85
C SER A 264 -5.21 4.87 -24.03
N TRP A 265 -6.34 5.43 -24.43
CA TRP A 265 -7.62 5.25 -23.75
C TRP A 265 -8.01 3.76 -23.62
N GLU A 266 -7.94 3.01 -24.73
CA GLU A 266 -8.30 1.59 -24.73
C GLU A 266 -7.38 0.78 -23.82
N GLN A 267 -6.07 1.08 -23.83
CA GLN A 267 -5.09 0.42 -22.98
C GLN A 267 -5.33 0.74 -21.51
N THR A 268 -5.57 2.01 -21.17
CA THR A 268 -5.87 2.47 -19.81
C THR A 268 -7.17 1.85 -19.29
N ILE A 269 -8.27 1.85 -20.05
CA ILE A 269 -9.53 1.19 -19.69
C ILE A 269 -9.32 -0.32 -19.53
N GLY A 270 -8.54 -0.94 -20.41
CA GLY A 270 -8.18 -2.35 -20.28
C GLY A 270 -7.41 -2.65 -19.00
N ALA A 271 -6.48 -1.77 -18.60
CA ALA A 271 -5.74 -1.88 -17.34
C ALA A 271 -6.68 -1.75 -16.13
N ILE A 272 -7.54 -0.74 -16.09
CA ILE A 272 -8.54 -0.53 -15.03
C ILE A 272 -9.39 -1.79 -14.85
N LYS A 273 -9.95 -2.33 -15.93
CA LYS A 273 -10.78 -3.54 -15.88
C LYS A 273 -10.01 -4.75 -15.33
N ARG A 274 -8.74 -4.92 -15.71
CA ARG A 274 -7.89 -6.02 -15.20
C ARG A 274 -7.60 -5.86 -13.71
N LEU A 275 -7.29 -4.65 -13.26
CA LEU A 275 -7.03 -4.38 -11.84
C LEU A 275 -8.27 -4.64 -10.99
N VAL A 276 -9.42 -4.10 -11.38
CA VAL A 276 -10.71 -4.31 -10.68
C VAL A 276 -11.08 -5.80 -10.67
N ALA A 277 -10.94 -6.52 -11.79
CA ALA A 277 -11.21 -7.95 -11.83
C ALA A 277 -10.31 -8.80 -10.91
N LYS A 278 -9.21 -8.24 -10.41
CA LYS A 278 -8.30 -8.88 -9.45
C LYS A 278 -8.48 -8.35 -8.02
N GLY A 279 -9.56 -7.61 -7.76
CA GLY A 279 -9.86 -7.08 -6.42
C GLY A 279 -8.98 -5.90 -5.99
N ILE A 280 -8.27 -5.25 -6.93
CA ILE A 280 -7.46 -4.07 -6.61
C ILE A 280 -8.37 -2.84 -6.62
N THR A 281 -8.32 -2.04 -5.55
CA THR A 281 -8.98 -0.73 -5.49
C THR A 281 -8.37 0.22 -6.49
N VAL A 282 -9.18 0.72 -7.43
CA VAL A 282 -8.74 1.64 -8.47
C VAL A 282 -9.37 3.02 -8.24
N LYS A 283 -8.52 4.04 -8.15
CA LYS A 283 -8.93 5.44 -8.14
C LYS A 283 -8.61 6.12 -9.46
N ILE A 284 -9.60 6.77 -10.06
CA ILE A 284 -9.38 7.55 -11.28
C ILE A 284 -8.77 8.90 -10.91
N LYS A 285 -7.62 9.19 -11.52
CA LYS A 285 -6.94 10.50 -11.42
C LYS A 285 -7.21 11.28 -12.70
N CYS A 286 -7.95 12.38 -12.59
CA CYS A 286 -8.30 13.21 -13.73
C CYS A 286 -7.92 14.68 -13.47
N ALA A 287 -7.07 15.25 -14.34
CA ALA A 287 -6.81 16.68 -14.36
C ALA A 287 -7.90 17.39 -15.16
N LEU A 288 -8.62 18.30 -14.52
CA LEU A 288 -9.62 19.12 -15.20
C LEU A 288 -8.91 20.27 -15.95
N MET A 289 -9.17 20.36 -17.25
CA MET A 289 -8.58 21.34 -18.15
C MET A 289 -9.69 22.10 -18.89
N LYS A 290 -9.41 23.38 -19.21
CA LYS A 290 -10.29 24.21 -20.06
C LYS A 290 -9.93 24.04 -21.53
#